data_b09ee835fb3770abb50a1a577635ac7f
#
_entry.id   b09ee835fb3770abb50a1a577635ac7f
#
_cell.length_a   1.000
_cell.length_b   1.000
_cell.length_c   1.000
_cell.angle_alpha   90.00
_cell.angle_beta   90.00
_cell.angle_gamma   90.00
#
_symmetry.space_group_name_H-M   'P 1'
#
loop_
_entity.id
_entity.type
_entity.pdbx_description
1 polymer ?
#
loop_
_entity_poly.entity_id
_entity_poly.type
_entity_poly.pdbx_seq_one_letter_code
_entity_poly.pdbx_strand_id
1 'polypeptide(L)'
;MHLQWIDWAIIVATLLICFIPALFFGKRSSKNTTEFFASGRSVPWWLAGISMVATTFSSDTPNLVTDIVRRQGVAGNWCWWAFLLTGMLTVFFYARMWRRSGVMTDLEFYEIRYSGQAASVVRGFRAVYLGLFFNCMIMASVSLAACKIAAILFGLPAWQTLLLCGILNVAFAAHSGLWGVLVIDMIQFFIKMTAVIAAAYFAVKQVGGLDVMMTKLAAKTGPNGLNYLNILPDFTNNWDIALAVFVMPIAVQWWAVWYPGCEPGGGSYIAQRMLASKSEKDALGSVLFFNVAHYVLRPWPWILVGLCSLIVYPELSDIQKAFPTLDPKLLGHDIAYPAMLKFLPVGFLGLMVGGLIAANSSTILTHLNWGASYLVHDFYRRFICKKANEKHYVLVGRLVTVGIFFAASGLVFLLDSAKDTFDIILQIGAGTGLLYIMRWFWWRINAWCEISAMVSSFLVSLVLLVMHKYGIVCSTHIGLLITIAVTTVCWVATAYLAPATDRKTLIDFYRKVRPFGPGWARIRREAHLTPEEEAAGSHENIPLALLGWTLGCTMVWSALFMVGNFLYGRWEYATALGISFAVSSLFLIRVIQKLWGNNDAQVSGCSD
;
A
#
# COMPACT_ATOMS: atom_id res chain seq x y z
N MET A 1 -20.51 22.86 6.37
CA MET A 1 -21.72 21.99 6.50
C MET A 1 -22.20 22.04 7.94
N HIS A 2 -23.50 21.81 8.20
CA HIS A 2 -24.02 21.75 9.58
C HIS A 2 -24.31 20.30 9.93
N LEU A 3 -23.42 19.70 10.75
CA LEU A 3 -23.67 18.39 11.35
C LEU A 3 -24.79 18.53 12.41
N GLN A 4 -25.75 17.63 12.34
CA GLN A 4 -26.79 17.54 13.33
C GLN A 4 -26.34 16.73 14.55
N TRP A 5 -27.10 16.79 15.66
CA TRP A 5 -26.73 16.05 16.87
C TRP A 5 -26.62 14.54 16.65
N ILE A 6 -27.41 13.97 15.72
CA ILE A 6 -27.37 12.57 15.33
C ILE A 6 -26.00 12.22 14.67
N ASP A 7 -25.50 13.11 13.79
CA ASP A 7 -24.19 12.91 13.16
C ASP A 7 -23.08 12.89 14.22
N TRP A 8 -23.12 13.82 15.18
CA TRP A 8 -22.17 13.85 16.29
C TRP A 8 -22.25 12.60 17.17
N ALA A 9 -23.46 12.12 17.47
CA ALA A 9 -23.64 10.90 18.23
C ALA A 9 -23.04 9.68 17.50
N ILE A 10 -23.23 9.58 16.18
CA ILE A 10 -22.67 8.51 15.36
C ILE A 10 -21.14 8.62 15.27
N ILE A 11 -20.59 9.84 15.11
CA ILE A 11 -19.13 10.06 15.13
C ILE A 11 -18.54 9.56 16.44
N VAL A 12 -19.09 9.99 17.57
CA VAL A 12 -18.61 9.57 18.89
C VAL A 12 -18.75 8.07 19.08
N ALA A 13 -19.90 7.48 18.73
CA ALA A 13 -20.13 6.04 18.80
C ALA A 13 -19.10 5.26 17.93
N THR A 14 -18.85 5.72 16.70
CA THR A 14 -17.87 5.13 15.80
C THR A 14 -16.47 5.14 16.41
N LEU A 15 -16.05 6.27 16.99
CA LEU A 15 -14.75 6.38 17.65
C LEU A 15 -14.65 5.48 18.87
N LEU A 16 -15.69 5.44 19.71
CA LEU A 16 -15.70 4.55 20.88
C LEU A 16 -15.63 3.08 20.48
N ILE A 17 -16.42 2.65 19.49
CA ILE A 17 -16.41 1.27 18.97
C ILE A 17 -15.06 0.90 18.38
N CYS A 18 -14.37 1.82 17.72
CA CYS A 18 -13.05 1.58 17.14
C CYS A 18 -11.95 1.51 18.21
N PHE A 19 -11.95 2.42 19.18
CA PHE A 19 -10.79 2.60 20.06
C PHE A 19 -10.89 1.85 21.40
N ILE A 20 -12.09 1.66 21.96
CA ILE A 20 -12.26 0.96 23.25
C ILE A 20 -11.67 -0.48 23.21
N PRO A 21 -11.93 -1.31 22.18
CA PRO A 21 -11.39 -2.66 22.13
C PRO A 21 -9.85 -2.70 22.18
N ALA A 22 -9.17 -1.70 21.62
CA ALA A 22 -7.71 -1.62 21.63
C ALA A 22 -7.13 -1.47 23.04
N LEU A 23 -7.85 -0.83 23.94
CA LEU A 23 -7.40 -0.63 25.33
C LEU A 23 -7.23 -1.96 26.07
N PHE A 24 -8.02 -2.98 25.73
CA PHE A 24 -7.96 -4.30 26.36
C PHE A 24 -6.69 -5.10 25.99
N PHE A 25 -6.06 -4.79 24.85
CA PHE A 25 -4.86 -5.49 24.39
C PHE A 25 -3.54 -4.91 24.93
N GLY A 26 -3.56 -3.75 25.58
CA GLY A 26 -2.37 -3.10 26.12
C GLY A 26 -1.56 -3.96 27.10
N LYS A 27 -2.24 -4.76 27.95
CA LYS A 27 -1.57 -5.67 28.89
C LYS A 27 -0.86 -6.83 28.20
N ARG A 28 -1.41 -7.34 27.07
CA ARG A 28 -0.80 -8.44 26.31
C ARG A 28 0.41 -7.95 25.51
N SER A 29 0.30 -6.81 24.86
CA SER A 29 1.35 -6.22 24.02
C SER A 29 2.58 -5.79 24.81
N SER A 30 2.43 -5.49 26.12
CA SER A 30 3.55 -5.08 26.98
C SER A 30 4.44 -6.21 27.49
N LYS A 31 4.12 -7.50 27.21
CA LYS A 31 4.86 -8.65 27.75
C LYS A 31 6.27 -8.79 27.16
N ASN A 32 6.41 -8.69 25.85
CA ASN A 32 7.68 -8.77 25.15
C ASN A 32 7.59 -8.14 23.74
N THR A 33 8.74 -7.97 23.09
CA THR A 33 8.84 -7.38 21.75
C THR A 33 8.11 -8.21 20.68
N THR A 34 8.08 -9.54 20.79
CA THR A 34 7.40 -10.42 19.84
C THR A 34 5.88 -10.28 19.93
N GLU A 35 5.32 -10.15 21.13
CA GLU A 35 3.89 -9.84 21.30
C GLU A 35 3.57 -8.43 20.83
N PHE A 36 4.46 -7.46 21.06
CA PHE A 36 4.24 -6.06 20.68
C PHE A 36 4.28 -5.85 19.16
N PHE A 37 5.28 -6.38 18.45
CA PHE A 37 5.49 -6.12 17.02
C PHE A 37 4.97 -7.21 16.09
N ALA A 38 4.86 -8.46 16.56
CA ALA A 38 4.47 -9.61 15.75
C ALA A 38 3.28 -10.40 16.33
N SER A 39 2.59 -9.89 17.34
CA SER A 39 1.39 -10.52 17.94
C SER A 39 1.60 -12.00 18.31
N GLY A 40 2.79 -12.36 18.78
CA GLY A 40 3.16 -13.74 19.10
C GLY A 40 3.13 -14.69 17.90
N ARG A 41 3.13 -14.18 16.67
CA ARG A 41 3.03 -14.94 15.41
C ARG A 41 1.81 -15.88 15.34
N SER A 42 0.67 -15.42 15.85
CA SER A 42 -0.56 -16.22 15.98
C SER A 42 -1.76 -15.65 15.20
N VAL A 43 -1.51 -14.70 14.28
CA VAL A 43 -2.56 -14.00 13.54
C VAL A 43 -3.13 -14.90 12.43
N PRO A 44 -4.45 -15.11 12.36
CA PRO A 44 -5.08 -15.85 11.28
C PRO A 44 -5.11 -15.01 9.98
N TRP A 45 -5.14 -15.70 8.83
CA TRP A 45 -5.07 -15.09 7.50
C TRP A 45 -6.10 -14.00 7.24
N TRP A 46 -7.35 -14.20 7.65
CA TRP A 46 -8.43 -13.25 7.42
C TRP A 46 -8.22 -11.94 8.19
N LEU A 47 -7.76 -12.01 9.46
CA LEU A 47 -7.51 -10.84 10.28
C LEU A 47 -6.29 -10.04 9.77
N ALA A 48 -5.22 -10.75 9.40
CA ALA A 48 -4.04 -10.13 8.80
C ALA A 48 -4.38 -9.47 7.46
N GLY A 49 -5.17 -10.13 6.61
CA GLY A 49 -5.61 -9.61 5.32
C GLY A 49 -6.53 -8.39 5.45
N ILE A 50 -7.51 -8.43 6.35
CA ILE A 50 -8.37 -7.27 6.63
C ILE A 50 -7.53 -6.08 7.13
N SER A 51 -6.58 -6.31 8.03
CA SER A 51 -5.69 -5.25 8.51
C SER A 51 -4.85 -4.64 7.39
N MET A 52 -4.30 -5.44 6.47
CA MET A 52 -3.61 -4.92 5.29
C MET A 52 -4.49 -3.99 4.46
N VAL A 53 -5.73 -4.40 4.18
CA VAL A 53 -6.70 -3.59 3.43
C VAL A 53 -7.09 -2.33 4.19
N ALA A 54 -7.36 -2.45 5.47
CA ALA A 54 -7.78 -1.32 6.30
C ALA A 54 -6.68 -0.25 6.40
N THR A 55 -5.42 -0.66 6.52
CA THR A 55 -4.28 0.25 6.57
C THR A 55 -4.09 1.02 5.27
N THR A 56 -4.33 0.37 4.11
CA THR A 56 -4.28 1.05 2.79
C THR A 56 -5.54 1.85 2.47
N PHE A 57 -6.56 1.79 3.30
CA PHE A 57 -7.77 2.59 3.19
C PHE A 57 -7.67 3.77 4.17
N SER A 58 -6.90 4.76 3.81
CA SER A 58 -6.77 6.02 4.56
C SER A 58 -7.68 7.11 4.02
N SER A 59 -7.66 8.28 4.64
CA SER A 59 -8.49 9.42 4.25
C SER A 59 -8.10 10.03 2.90
N ASP A 60 -6.86 9.86 2.46
CA ASP A 60 -6.35 10.36 1.18
C ASP A 60 -6.78 9.53 -0.03
N THR A 61 -7.06 8.23 0.15
CA THR A 61 -7.36 7.32 -0.96
C THR A 61 -8.61 7.72 -1.76
N PRO A 62 -9.76 8.06 -1.16
CA PRO A 62 -10.92 8.55 -1.90
C PRO A 62 -10.64 9.84 -2.67
N ASN A 63 -9.85 10.75 -2.07
CA ASN A 63 -9.45 12.00 -2.69
C ASN A 63 -8.54 11.75 -3.90
N LEU A 64 -7.55 10.86 -3.76
CA LEU A 64 -6.65 10.44 -4.84
C LEU A 64 -7.42 9.83 -6.02
N VAL A 65 -8.33 8.88 -5.76
CA VAL A 65 -9.12 8.24 -6.82
C VAL A 65 -10.01 9.27 -7.52
N THR A 66 -10.61 10.20 -6.77
CA THR A 66 -11.42 11.27 -7.34
C THR A 66 -10.60 12.21 -8.22
N ASP A 67 -9.40 12.59 -7.80
CA ASP A 67 -8.46 13.38 -8.60
C ASP A 67 -8.11 12.67 -9.92
N ILE A 68 -7.74 11.39 -9.85
CA ILE A 68 -7.43 10.57 -11.02
C ILE A 68 -8.62 10.53 -11.99
N VAL A 69 -9.83 10.23 -11.49
CA VAL A 69 -11.04 10.15 -12.32
C VAL A 69 -11.36 11.49 -12.97
N ARG A 70 -11.21 12.60 -12.27
CA ARG A 70 -11.48 13.94 -12.80
C ARG A 70 -10.46 14.38 -13.85
N ARG A 71 -9.19 13.98 -13.73
CA ARG A 71 -8.11 14.36 -14.65
C ARG A 71 -7.95 13.39 -15.83
N GLN A 72 -8.11 12.09 -15.59
CA GLN A 72 -7.72 11.02 -16.53
C GLN A 72 -8.83 10.01 -16.80
N GLY A 73 -10.02 10.22 -16.26
CA GLY A 73 -11.12 9.26 -16.36
C GLY A 73 -10.90 7.99 -15.54
N VAL A 74 -11.79 7.03 -15.69
CA VAL A 74 -11.70 5.73 -15.00
C VAL A 74 -10.43 4.98 -15.40
N ALA A 75 -10.02 5.07 -16.67
CA ALA A 75 -8.78 4.45 -17.15
C ALA A 75 -7.52 4.95 -16.44
N GLY A 76 -7.50 6.17 -15.90
CA GLY A 76 -6.38 6.69 -15.11
C GLY A 76 -6.02 5.83 -13.90
N ASN A 77 -6.95 5.03 -13.37
CA ASN A 77 -6.71 4.15 -12.23
C ASN A 77 -5.77 2.97 -12.54
N TRP A 78 -5.44 2.72 -13.80
CA TRP A 78 -4.42 1.74 -14.15
C TRP A 78 -3.05 2.06 -13.53
N CYS A 79 -2.76 3.32 -13.20
CA CYS A 79 -1.53 3.71 -12.51
C CYS A 79 -1.34 2.98 -11.16
N TRP A 80 -2.44 2.55 -10.50
CA TRP A 80 -2.39 1.75 -9.28
C TRP A 80 -2.99 0.34 -9.42
N TRP A 81 -3.90 0.08 -10.37
CA TRP A 81 -4.41 -1.27 -10.64
C TRP A 81 -3.32 -2.22 -11.15
N ALA A 82 -2.29 -1.73 -11.80
CA ALA A 82 -1.14 -2.50 -12.27
C ALA A 82 -0.34 -3.14 -11.11
N PHE A 83 -0.38 -2.58 -9.90
CA PHE A 83 0.29 -3.17 -8.73
C PHE A 83 -0.32 -4.50 -8.26
N LEU A 84 -1.45 -4.92 -8.83
CA LEU A 84 -1.95 -6.28 -8.66
C LEU A 84 -0.92 -7.32 -9.11
N LEU A 85 -0.12 -7.03 -10.14
CA LEU A 85 0.97 -7.90 -10.61
C LEU A 85 1.96 -8.20 -9.48
N THR A 86 2.42 -7.17 -8.77
CA THR A 86 3.29 -7.31 -7.59
C THR A 86 2.58 -7.98 -6.41
N GLY A 87 1.31 -7.65 -6.20
CA GLY A 87 0.51 -8.25 -5.13
C GLY A 87 0.36 -9.76 -5.31
N MET A 88 0.01 -10.22 -6.50
CA MET A 88 -0.09 -11.65 -6.80
C MET A 88 1.27 -12.34 -6.86
N LEU A 89 2.34 -11.65 -7.28
CA LEU A 89 3.70 -12.16 -7.19
C LEU A 89 4.07 -12.44 -5.73
N THR A 90 3.65 -11.56 -4.81
CA THR A 90 3.85 -11.75 -3.36
C THR A 90 3.12 -12.99 -2.86
N VAL A 91 1.88 -13.24 -3.30
CA VAL A 91 1.13 -14.45 -2.93
C VAL A 91 1.89 -15.72 -3.31
N PHE A 92 2.33 -15.83 -4.56
CA PHE A 92 2.82 -17.10 -5.09
C PHE A 92 4.31 -17.34 -4.86
N PHE A 93 5.11 -16.29 -4.63
CA PHE A 93 6.56 -16.42 -4.46
C PHE A 93 7.06 -15.96 -3.09
N TYR A 94 6.64 -14.79 -2.62
CA TYR A 94 7.34 -14.13 -1.51
C TYR A 94 6.74 -14.39 -0.12
N ALA A 95 5.42 -14.58 0.00
CA ALA A 95 4.78 -14.73 1.32
C ALA A 95 5.36 -15.90 2.13
N ARG A 96 5.65 -17.03 1.46
CA ARG A 96 6.30 -18.18 2.05
C ARG A 96 7.74 -17.87 2.47
N MET A 97 8.52 -17.23 1.58
CA MET A 97 9.91 -16.88 1.86
C MET A 97 10.02 -15.92 3.04
N TRP A 98 9.14 -14.93 3.14
CA TRP A 98 9.06 -14.04 4.29
C TRP A 98 8.76 -14.81 5.58
N ARG A 99 7.77 -15.67 5.58
CA ARG A 99 7.41 -16.44 6.79
C ARG A 99 8.54 -17.37 7.24
N ARG A 100 9.23 -18.03 6.30
CA ARG A 100 10.41 -18.89 6.55
C ARG A 100 11.62 -18.10 7.07
N SER A 101 11.78 -16.85 6.65
CA SER A 101 12.91 -16.02 7.10
C SER A 101 12.94 -15.85 8.63
N GLY A 102 11.79 -15.90 9.29
CA GLY A 102 11.68 -15.84 10.74
C GLY A 102 12.22 -14.56 11.36
N VAL A 103 12.44 -13.51 10.58
CA VAL A 103 12.88 -12.19 11.04
C VAL A 103 11.77 -11.48 11.83
N MET A 104 12.15 -10.51 12.66
CA MET A 104 11.18 -9.70 13.40
C MET A 104 10.70 -8.50 12.58
N THR A 105 11.62 -7.87 11.86
CA THR A 105 11.37 -6.76 10.94
C THR A 105 11.88 -7.12 9.55
N ASP A 106 11.28 -6.56 8.51
CA ASP A 106 11.75 -6.72 7.14
C ASP A 106 13.16 -6.13 6.92
N LEU A 107 13.61 -5.21 7.78
CA LEU A 107 14.99 -4.70 7.75
C LEU A 107 16.03 -5.69 8.26
N GLU A 108 15.67 -6.64 9.13
CA GLU A 108 16.57 -7.73 9.53
C GLU A 108 16.92 -8.65 8.35
N PHE A 109 16.09 -8.67 7.30
CA PHE A 109 16.37 -9.39 6.07
C PHE A 109 17.75 -9.04 5.50
N TYR A 110 18.17 -7.78 5.58
CA TYR A 110 19.46 -7.34 5.05
C TYR A 110 20.65 -8.00 5.72
N GLU A 111 20.57 -8.31 7.01
CA GLU A 111 21.65 -8.98 7.75
C GLU A 111 21.61 -10.50 7.64
N ILE A 112 20.47 -11.11 7.32
CA ILE A 112 20.42 -12.56 7.03
C ILE A 112 20.73 -12.87 5.57
N ARG A 113 20.51 -11.91 4.66
CA ARG A 113 20.72 -12.07 3.21
C ARG A 113 22.11 -11.62 2.75
N TYR A 114 22.64 -10.59 3.38
CA TYR A 114 23.91 -9.98 3.04
C TYR A 114 24.88 -10.08 4.22
N SER A 115 26.18 -9.92 3.93
CA SER A 115 27.23 -10.01 4.95
C SER A 115 28.03 -8.72 5.11
N GLY A 116 28.76 -8.64 6.22
CA GLY A 116 29.72 -7.57 6.48
C GLY A 116 29.10 -6.22 6.88
N GLN A 117 29.95 -5.20 6.93
CA GLN A 117 29.54 -3.85 7.33
C GLN A 117 28.51 -3.23 6.37
N ALA A 118 28.59 -3.55 5.07
CA ALA A 118 27.65 -3.04 4.08
C ALA A 118 26.19 -3.45 4.39
N ALA A 119 25.96 -4.68 4.86
CA ALA A 119 24.63 -5.13 5.27
C ALA A 119 24.08 -4.29 6.43
N SER A 120 24.90 -4.01 7.45
CA SER A 120 24.51 -3.17 8.58
C SER A 120 24.26 -1.71 8.14
N VAL A 121 25.07 -1.17 7.23
CA VAL A 121 24.89 0.17 6.68
C VAL A 121 23.57 0.28 5.91
N VAL A 122 23.25 -0.72 5.06
CA VAL A 122 21.95 -0.76 4.35
C VAL A 122 20.80 -0.79 5.34
N ARG A 123 20.86 -1.65 6.36
CA ARG A 123 19.83 -1.73 7.41
C ARG A 123 19.63 -0.40 8.09
N GLY A 124 20.71 0.25 8.54
CA GLY A 124 20.64 1.55 9.23
C GLY A 124 20.17 2.68 8.33
N PHE A 125 20.68 2.76 7.09
CA PHE A 125 20.23 3.75 6.12
C PHE A 125 18.74 3.60 5.82
N ARG A 126 18.27 2.39 5.53
CA ARG A 126 16.85 2.13 5.26
C ARG A 126 15.97 2.40 6.46
N ALA A 127 16.45 2.17 7.68
CA ALA A 127 15.71 2.52 8.89
C ALA A 127 15.38 4.02 8.94
N VAL A 128 16.34 4.88 8.58
CA VAL A 128 16.12 6.34 8.51
C VAL A 128 15.34 6.73 7.26
N TYR A 129 15.73 6.19 6.10
CA TYR A 129 15.11 6.51 4.81
C TYR A 129 13.62 6.16 4.75
N LEU A 130 13.25 4.94 5.18
CA LEU A 130 11.86 4.50 5.22
C LEU A 130 11.15 4.98 6.49
N GLY A 131 11.79 4.82 7.67
CA GLY A 131 11.14 5.10 8.95
C GLY A 131 10.95 6.59 9.24
N LEU A 132 11.77 7.47 8.68
CA LEU A 132 11.63 8.93 8.82
C LEU A 132 11.16 9.57 7.52
N PHE A 133 11.97 9.58 6.46
CA PHE A 133 11.70 10.37 5.26
C PHE A 133 10.40 9.97 4.54
N PHE A 134 10.33 8.75 4.03
CA PHE A 134 9.13 8.29 3.33
C PHE A 134 7.91 8.18 4.24
N ASN A 135 8.13 7.77 5.48
CA ASN A 135 7.06 7.68 6.46
C ASN A 135 6.41 9.05 6.72
N CYS A 136 7.22 10.09 6.89
CA CYS A 136 6.72 11.47 7.04
C CYS A 136 6.01 11.96 5.77
N MET A 137 6.48 11.60 4.57
CA MET A 137 5.81 11.95 3.30
C MET A 137 4.39 11.38 3.23
N ILE A 138 4.22 10.10 3.55
CA ILE A 138 2.89 9.47 3.57
C ILE A 138 2.01 10.07 4.66
N MET A 139 2.53 10.22 5.87
CA MET A 139 1.76 10.84 6.95
C MET A 139 1.34 12.26 6.61
N ALA A 140 2.18 13.02 5.91
CA ALA A 140 1.85 14.36 5.44
C ALA A 140 0.74 14.33 4.37
N SER A 141 0.79 13.41 3.40
CA SER A 141 -0.27 13.24 2.38
C SER A 141 -1.61 12.89 3.02
N VAL A 142 -1.62 11.93 3.94
CA VAL A 142 -2.83 11.51 4.69
C VAL A 142 -3.37 12.66 5.54
N SER A 143 -2.49 13.41 6.21
CA SER A 143 -2.88 14.55 7.03
C SER A 143 -3.37 15.73 6.18
N LEU A 144 -2.80 15.97 4.98
CA LEU A 144 -3.30 16.97 4.03
C LEU A 144 -4.74 16.65 3.60
N ALA A 145 -5.01 15.38 3.29
CA ALA A 145 -6.38 14.95 2.98
C ALA A 145 -7.35 15.19 4.15
N ALA A 146 -6.92 14.89 5.39
CA ALA A 146 -7.71 15.20 6.57
C ALA A 146 -7.96 16.70 6.73
N CYS A 147 -6.95 17.55 6.46
CA CYS A 147 -7.12 19.01 6.47
C CYS A 147 -8.12 19.49 5.41
N LYS A 148 -8.05 18.96 4.18
CA LYS A 148 -9.00 19.28 3.11
C LYS A 148 -10.43 18.86 3.47
N ILE A 149 -10.59 17.65 4.03
CA ILE A 149 -11.89 17.16 4.51
C ILE A 149 -12.43 18.05 5.64
N ALA A 150 -11.59 18.35 6.63
CA ALA A 150 -12.00 19.20 7.77
C ALA A 150 -12.33 20.64 7.35
N ALA A 151 -11.62 21.19 6.38
CA ALA A 151 -11.91 22.52 5.83
C ALA A 151 -13.30 22.56 5.16
N ILE A 152 -13.65 21.53 4.38
CA ILE A 152 -14.96 21.41 3.71
C ILE A 152 -16.10 21.16 4.71
N LEU A 153 -15.90 20.22 5.63
CA LEU A 153 -16.97 19.75 6.51
C LEU A 153 -17.20 20.68 7.71
N PHE A 154 -16.12 21.19 8.30
CA PHE A 154 -16.15 21.94 9.55
C PHE A 154 -15.68 23.39 9.43
N GLY A 155 -15.08 23.78 8.30
CA GLY A 155 -14.44 25.09 8.13
C GLY A 155 -13.19 25.26 9.01
N LEU A 156 -12.55 24.16 9.43
CA LEU A 156 -11.37 24.21 10.29
C LEU A 156 -10.10 24.52 9.47
N PRO A 157 -9.23 25.41 9.95
CA PRO A 157 -7.93 25.63 9.35
C PRO A 157 -7.01 24.40 9.57
N ALA A 158 -6.03 24.23 8.68
CA ALA A 158 -5.15 23.06 8.68
C ALA A 158 -4.44 22.84 10.03
N TRP A 159 -3.96 23.90 10.70
CA TRP A 159 -3.25 23.76 11.97
C TRP A 159 -4.13 23.19 13.12
N GLN A 160 -5.42 23.55 13.16
CA GLN A 160 -6.35 23.00 14.16
C GLN A 160 -6.62 21.52 13.90
N THR A 161 -6.81 21.16 12.63
CA THR A 161 -6.99 19.76 12.24
C THR A 161 -5.77 18.91 12.61
N LEU A 162 -4.55 19.41 12.32
CA LEU A 162 -3.30 18.73 12.68
C LEU A 162 -3.15 18.60 14.21
N LEU A 163 -3.50 19.62 14.97
CA LEU A 163 -3.44 19.57 16.44
C LEU A 163 -4.41 18.50 17.00
N LEU A 164 -5.66 18.49 16.54
CA LEU A 164 -6.67 17.51 16.97
C LEU A 164 -6.25 16.08 16.59
N CYS A 165 -5.79 15.87 15.36
CA CYS A 165 -5.25 14.59 14.91
C CYS A 165 -4.03 14.18 15.73
N GLY A 166 -3.15 15.13 16.09
CA GLY A 166 -1.96 14.86 16.89
C GLY A 166 -2.29 14.37 18.28
N ILE A 167 -3.18 15.08 18.99
CA ILE A 167 -3.60 14.69 20.34
C ILE A 167 -4.18 13.27 20.32
N LEU A 168 -5.07 12.98 19.38
CA LEU A 168 -5.71 11.67 19.25
C LEU A 168 -4.69 10.57 18.95
N ASN A 169 -3.86 10.77 17.92
CA ASN A 169 -3.00 9.71 17.39
C ASN A 169 -1.79 9.44 18.28
N VAL A 170 -1.13 10.48 18.81
CA VAL A 170 0.04 10.30 19.67
C VAL A 170 -0.34 9.62 20.99
N ALA A 171 -1.51 9.97 21.57
CA ALA A 171 -1.99 9.34 22.80
C ALA A 171 -2.22 7.82 22.61
N PHE A 172 -2.80 7.40 21.48
CA PHE A 172 -3.09 5.99 21.21
C PHE A 172 -1.86 5.20 20.73
N ALA A 173 -0.97 5.81 19.92
CA ALA A 173 0.25 5.14 19.43
C ALA A 173 1.13 4.59 20.57
N ALA A 174 1.13 5.26 21.69
CA ALA A 174 1.93 4.87 22.86
C ALA A 174 1.33 3.68 23.64
N HIS A 175 0.07 3.28 23.40
CA HIS A 175 -0.66 2.35 24.28
C HIS A 175 -0.93 0.97 23.65
N SER A 176 -1.25 0.86 22.35
CA SER A 176 -1.71 -0.39 21.74
C SER A 176 -0.62 -1.06 20.89
N GLY A 177 -0.30 -2.33 21.18
CA GLY A 177 0.58 -3.13 20.30
C GLY A 177 -0.16 -3.61 19.04
N LEU A 178 0.49 -4.45 18.22
CA LEU A 178 -0.03 -4.91 16.92
C LEU A 178 -1.40 -5.59 17.03
N TRP A 179 -1.71 -6.35 18.08
CA TRP A 179 -3.04 -6.93 18.30
C TRP A 179 -4.16 -5.90 18.35
N GLY A 180 -3.93 -4.80 19.08
CA GLY A 180 -4.90 -3.71 19.14
C GLY A 180 -5.14 -3.09 17.77
N VAL A 181 -4.08 -2.86 17.00
CA VAL A 181 -4.17 -2.34 15.62
C VAL A 181 -4.98 -3.29 14.72
N LEU A 182 -4.73 -4.60 14.76
CA LEU A 182 -5.45 -5.59 13.94
C LEU A 182 -6.97 -5.60 14.20
N VAL A 183 -7.37 -5.51 15.47
CA VAL A 183 -8.79 -5.49 15.85
C VAL A 183 -9.46 -4.17 15.47
N ILE A 184 -8.78 -3.04 15.70
CA ILE A 184 -9.24 -1.73 15.24
C ILE A 184 -9.44 -1.75 13.73
N ASP A 185 -8.44 -2.20 12.97
CA ASP A 185 -8.47 -2.26 11.52
C ASP A 185 -9.66 -3.08 11.00
N MET A 186 -9.96 -4.20 11.66
CA MET A 186 -11.12 -5.03 11.30
C MET A 186 -12.44 -4.27 11.46
N ILE A 187 -12.66 -3.66 12.61
CA ILE A 187 -13.90 -2.91 12.89
C ILE A 187 -14.02 -1.74 11.90
N GLN A 188 -12.94 -1.00 11.74
CA GLN A 188 -12.90 0.16 10.85
C GLN A 188 -13.12 -0.20 9.39
N PHE A 189 -12.63 -1.34 8.92
CA PHE A 189 -12.82 -1.78 7.54
C PHE A 189 -14.31 -1.86 7.18
N PHE A 190 -15.13 -2.48 8.03
CA PHE A 190 -16.56 -2.58 7.79
C PHE A 190 -17.26 -1.21 7.85
N ILE A 191 -16.92 -0.38 8.82
CA ILE A 191 -17.47 0.98 8.94
C ILE A 191 -17.14 1.82 7.71
N LYS A 192 -15.86 1.83 7.29
CA LYS A 192 -15.39 2.56 6.11
C LYS A 192 -16.07 2.08 4.83
N MET A 193 -16.17 0.77 4.62
CA MET A 193 -16.82 0.21 3.43
C MET A 193 -18.30 0.59 3.38
N THR A 194 -19.03 0.50 4.49
CA THR A 194 -20.43 0.93 4.55
C THR A 194 -20.56 2.42 4.23
N ALA A 195 -19.68 3.25 4.80
CA ALA A 195 -19.72 4.70 4.58
C ALA A 195 -19.44 5.09 3.12
N VAL A 196 -18.43 4.49 2.46
CA VAL A 196 -18.11 4.83 1.06
C VAL A 196 -19.14 4.31 0.08
N ILE A 197 -19.75 3.14 0.34
CA ILE A 197 -20.84 2.62 -0.47
C ILE A 197 -22.06 3.54 -0.35
N ALA A 198 -22.39 4.00 0.86
CA ALA A 198 -23.45 4.98 1.06
C ALA A 198 -23.15 6.30 0.34
N ALA A 199 -21.91 6.81 0.42
CA ALA A 199 -21.49 8.02 -0.29
C ALA A 199 -21.67 7.87 -1.81
N ALA A 200 -21.30 6.74 -2.38
CA ALA A 200 -21.50 6.44 -3.81
C ALA A 200 -23.00 6.41 -4.18
N TYR A 201 -23.81 5.72 -3.36
CA TYR A 201 -25.26 5.64 -3.58
C TYR A 201 -25.93 7.02 -3.60
N PHE A 202 -25.64 7.86 -2.60
CA PHE A 202 -26.23 9.20 -2.53
C PHE A 202 -25.66 10.15 -3.59
N ALA A 203 -24.39 10.02 -3.98
CA ALA A 203 -23.81 10.77 -5.10
C ALA A 203 -24.51 10.42 -6.42
N VAL A 204 -24.74 9.15 -6.70
CA VAL A 204 -25.47 8.69 -7.88
C VAL A 204 -26.93 9.14 -7.84
N LYS A 205 -27.60 9.05 -6.70
CA LYS A 205 -28.97 9.56 -6.51
C LYS A 205 -29.05 11.06 -6.77
N GLN A 206 -28.06 11.84 -6.35
CA GLN A 206 -28.01 13.30 -6.55
C GLN A 206 -27.95 13.69 -8.02
N VAL A 207 -27.30 12.91 -8.88
CA VAL A 207 -27.20 13.19 -10.32
C VAL A 207 -28.39 12.66 -11.13
N GLY A 208 -29.30 11.90 -10.50
CA GLY A 208 -30.52 11.34 -11.10
C GLY A 208 -30.46 9.85 -11.43
N GLY A 209 -29.48 9.11 -10.89
CA GLY A 209 -29.30 7.67 -11.11
C GLY A 209 -28.15 7.34 -12.05
N LEU A 210 -27.85 6.03 -12.17
CA LEU A 210 -26.74 5.54 -13.01
C LEU A 210 -26.94 5.87 -14.49
N ASP A 211 -28.14 5.67 -15.03
CA ASP A 211 -28.43 5.92 -16.44
C ASP A 211 -28.24 7.39 -16.81
N VAL A 212 -28.70 8.31 -15.93
CA VAL A 212 -28.51 9.75 -16.12
C VAL A 212 -27.04 10.13 -16.00
N MET A 213 -26.32 9.55 -15.05
CA MET A 213 -24.87 9.73 -14.91
C MET A 213 -24.16 9.31 -16.20
N MET A 214 -24.43 8.12 -16.71
CA MET A 214 -23.83 7.58 -17.93
C MET A 214 -24.12 8.46 -19.14
N THR A 215 -25.39 8.89 -19.34
CA THR A 215 -25.78 9.74 -20.46
C THR A 215 -25.08 11.10 -20.41
N LYS A 216 -25.05 11.76 -19.24
CA LYS A 216 -24.40 13.07 -19.09
C LYS A 216 -22.89 12.99 -19.30
N LEU A 217 -22.23 11.92 -18.82
CA LEU A 217 -20.79 11.76 -18.99
C LEU A 217 -20.39 11.29 -20.39
N ALA A 218 -21.24 10.50 -21.06
CA ALA A 218 -21.02 10.14 -22.46
C ALA A 218 -21.07 11.35 -23.42
N ALA A 219 -21.91 12.35 -23.07
CA ALA A 219 -21.99 13.62 -23.83
C ALA A 219 -20.85 14.60 -23.47
N LYS A 220 -20.08 14.33 -22.39
CA LYS A 220 -19.00 15.18 -21.91
C LYS A 220 -17.65 14.65 -22.36
N THR A 221 -16.97 15.40 -23.20
CA THR A 221 -15.60 15.10 -23.62
C THR A 221 -14.63 15.87 -22.75
N GLY A 222 -13.68 15.17 -22.15
CA GLY A 222 -12.60 15.76 -21.38
C GLY A 222 -11.48 16.34 -22.25
N PRO A 223 -10.42 16.87 -21.64
CA PRO A 223 -9.24 17.35 -22.34
C PRO A 223 -8.69 16.29 -23.31
N ASN A 224 -8.26 16.70 -24.49
CA ASN A 224 -7.72 15.83 -25.54
C ASN A 224 -8.65 14.68 -25.99
N GLY A 225 -9.97 14.89 -25.95
CA GLY A 225 -10.92 13.85 -26.36
C GLY A 225 -11.12 12.72 -25.34
N LEU A 226 -10.73 12.92 -24.08
CA LEU A 226 -10.85 11.92 -23.01
C LEU A 226 -12.31 11.52 -22.78
N ASN A 227 -12.60 10.23 -22.87
CA ASN A 227 -13.86 9.64 -22.40
C ASN A 227 -13.69 9.20 -20.93
N TYR A 228 -14.41 9.86 -20.02
CA TYR A 228 -14.31 9.62 -18.58
C TYR A 228 -14.75 8.23 -18.14
N LEU A 229 -15.61 7.56 -18.93
CA LEU A 229 -16.23 6.26 -18.59
C LEU A 229 -15.40 5.05 -19.01
N ASN A 230 -14.40 5.25 -19.86
CA ASN A 230 -13.62 4.14 -20.39
C ASN A 230 -12.77 3.48 -19.28
N ILE A 231 -12.92 2.17 -19.12
CA ILE A 231 -12.10 1.35 -18.22
C ILE A 231 -10.70 1.13 -18.80
N LEU A 232 -10.60 0.98 -20.13
CA LEU A 232 -9.35 0.96 -20.87
C LEU A 232 -9.19 2.28 -21.62
N PRO A 233 -7.97 2.80 -21.74
CA PRO A 233 -7.74 4.01 -22.53
C PRO A 233 -7.99 3.77 -24.02
N ASP A 234 -8.18 4.84 -24.76
CA ASP A 234 -8.31 4.79 -26.21
C ASP A 234 -6.91 4.68 -26.85
N PHE A 235 -6.60 3.49 -27.36
CA PHE A 235 -5.31 3.19 -28.00
C PHE A 235 -5.21 3.72 -29.44
N THR A 236 -6.32 4.16 -30.03
CA THR A 236 -6.37 4.60 -31.43
C THR A 236 -6.26 6.10 -31.55
N ASN A 237 -7.02 6.85 -30.74
CA ASN A 237 -7.11 8.30 -30.86
C ASN A 237 -6.27 9.06 -29.84
N ASN A 238 -5.90 8.40 -28.70
CA ASN A 238 -5.19 9.02 -27.57
C ASN A 238 -4.03 8.15 -27.08
N TRP A 239 -3.08 7.85 -27.99
CA TRP A 239 -1.93 7.00 -27.67
C TRP A 239 -1.09 7.53 -26.51
N ASP A 240 -0.88 8.84 -26.40
CA ASP A 240 -0.08 9.43 -25.32
C ASP A 240 -0.71 9.17 -23.94
N ILE A 241 -2.04 9.28 -23.84
CA ILE A 241 -2.78 8.93 -22.61
C ILE A 241 -2.69 7.42 -22.37
N ALA A 242 -2.91 6.61 -23.41
CA ALA A 242 -2.82 5.14 -23.29
C ALA A 242 -1.42 4.69 -22.86
N LEU A 243 -0.39 5.31 -23.40
CA LEU A 243 1.00 5.07 -23.00
C LEU A 243 1.21 5.40 -21.53
N ALA A 244 0.80 6.59 -21.08
CA ALA A 244 1.03 7.07 -19.72
C ALA A 244 0.24 6.30 -18.67
N VAL A 245 -1.05 6.04 -18.91
CA VAL A 245 -1.94 5.47 -17.86
C VAL A 245 -2.04 3.95 -17.90
N PHE A 246 -1.67 3.28 -18.99
CA PHE A 246 -1.82 1.83 -19.13
C PHE A 246 -0.52 1.12 -19.50
N VAL A 247 0.10 1.51 -20.63
CA VAL A 247 1.26 0.78 -21.14
C VAL A 247 2.43 0.86 -20.17
N MET A 248 2.75 2.06 -19.68
CA MET A 248 3.83 2.25 -18.69
C MET A 248 3.55 1.55 -17.37
N PRO A 249 2.37 1.68 -16.74
CA PRO A 249 2.03 0.91 -15.55
C PRO A 249 2.18 -0.60 -15.70
N ILE A 250 1.68 -1.18 -16.78
CA ILE A 250 1.75 -2.62 -17.03
C ILE A 250 3.15 -3.09 -17.45
N ALA A 251 3.90 -2.28 -18.20
CA ALA A 251 5.21 -2.69 -18.70
C ALA A 251 6.32 -2.57 -17.65
N VAL A 252 6.38 -1.45 -16.91
CA VAL A 252 7.55 -1.12 -16.08
C VAL A 252 7.25 -0.50 -14.71
N GLN A 253 6.05 0.07 -14.50
CA GLN A 253 5.75 0.76 -13.26
C GLN A 253 5.24 -0.18 -12.16
N TRP A 254 4.68 -1.34 -12.50
CA TRP A 254 4.07 -2.27 -11.56
C TRP A 254 5.06 -2.84 -10.51
N TRP A 255 6.35 -2.78 -10.77
CA TRP A 255 7.36 -3.15 -9.80
C TRP A 255 7.91 -1.98 -8.98
N ALA A 256 7.42 -0.77 -9.21
CA ALA A 256 7.79 0.38 -8.38
C ALA A 256 7.31 0.19 -6.93
N VAL A 257 7.96 0.88 -6.02
CA VAL A 257 7.50 0.99 -4.63
C VAL A 257 6.33 1.97 -4.61
N TRP A 258 5.12 1.45 -4.56
CA TRP A 258 3.89 2.26 -4.58
C TRP A 258 3.51 2.85 -3.22
N TYR A 259 4.11 2.32 -2.17
CA TYR A 259 3.95 2.77 -0.79
C TYR A 259 5.28 2.56 -0.06
N PRO A 260 5.72 3.45 0.83
CA PRO A 260 7.02 3.32 1.47
C PRO A 260 7.20 1.98 2.17
N GLY A 261 8.24 1.27 1.78
CA GLY A 261 8.52 -0.07 2.26
C GLY A 261 7.62 -1.18 1.70
N CYS A 262 6.57 -0.89 0.93
CA CYS A 262 5.81 -1.89 0.19
C CYS A 262 6.49 -2.20 -1.14
N GLU A 263 7.64 -2.83 -1.03
CA GLU A 263 8.47 -3.25 -2.16
C GLU A 263 7.84 -4.42 -2.90
N PRO A 264 8.19 -4.64 -4.16
CA PRO A 264 7.88 -5.88 -4.84
C PRO A 264 8.33 -7.08 -4.00
N GLY A 265 7.40 -7.98 -3.71
CA GLY A 265 7.65 -9.10 -2.81
C GLY A 265 7.24 -8.86 -1.36
N GLY A 266 6.70 -7.69 -1.04
CA GLY A 266 6.24 -7.31 0.28
C GLY A 266 7.33 -6.71 1.17
N GLY A 267 6.99 -5.65 1.84
CA GLY A 267 7.81 -4.95 2.81
C GLY A 267 6.90 -4.21 3.78
N SER A 268 7.46 -3.45 4.71
CA SER A 268 6.72 -2.58 5.62
C SER A 268 5.61 -3.34 6.39
N TYR A 269 4.43 -2.73 6.51
CA TYR A 269 3.31 -3.34 7.22
C TYR A 269 2.76 -4.61 6.54
N ILE A 270 2.93 -4.81 5.22
CA ILE A 270 2.54 -6.07 4.54
C ILE A 270 3.45 -7.20 5.01
N ALA A 271 4.77 -7.00 4.99
CA ALA A 271 5.73 -7.97 5.52
C ALA A 271 5.48 -8.23 7.01
N GLN A 272 5.21 -7.19 7.81
CA GLN A 272 4.90 -7.33 9.23
C GLN A 272 3.70 -8.26 9.47
N ARG A 273 2.61 -8.13 8.68
CA ARG A 273 1.43 -9.00 8.81
C ARG A 273 1.72 -10.43 8.35
N MET A 274 2.51 -10.62 7.29
CA MET A 274 2.96 -11.96 6.88
C MET A 274 3.82 -12.64 7.97
N LEU A 275 4.74 -11.89 8.59
CA LEU A 275 5.60 -12.36 9.67
C LEU A 275 4.82 -12.66 10.97
N ALA A 276 3.74 -11.92 11.21
CA ALA A 276 2.84 -12.13 12.35
C ALA A 276 1.84 -13.28 12.14
N SER A 277 1.69 -13.79 10.92
CA SER A 277 0.75 -14.85 10.58
C SER A 277 1.11 -16.17 11.25
N LYS A 278 0.07 -16.96 11.58
CA LYS A 278 0.19 -18.25 12.28
C LYS A 278 1.01 -19.29 11.50
N SER A 279 0.82 -19.35 10.19
CA SER A 279 1.47 -20.34 9.31
C SER A 279 1.85 -19.73 7.95
N GLU A 280 2.58 -20.49 7.10
CA GLU A 280 2.85 -20.10 5.72
C GLU A 280 1.55 -19.98 4.89
N LYS A 281 0.57 -20.87 5.15
CA LYS A 281 -0.76 -20.82 4.52
C LYS A 281 -1.52 -19.57 4.94
N ASP A 282 -1.43 -19.19 6.23
CA ASP A 282 -2.04 -17.95 6.72
C ASP A 282 -1.39 -16.70 6.12
N ALA A 283 -0.06 -16.67 6.01
CA ALA A 283 0.64 -15.56 5.37
C ALA A 283 0.19 -15.38 3.91
N LEU A 284 0.10 -16.47 3.16
CA LEU A 284 -0.37 -16.48 1.79
C LEU A 284 -1.83 -16.06 1.67
N GLY A 285 -2.72 -16.69 2.46
CA GLY A 285 -4.14 -16.37 2.48
C GLY A 285 -4.40 -14.91 2.81
N SER A 286 -3.60 -14.31 3.71
CA SER A 286 -3.72 -12.90 4.07
C SER A 286 -3.42 -11.97 2.91
N VAL A 287 -2.37 -12.24 2.13
CA VAL A 287 -2.00 -11.43 0.96
C VAL A 287 -2.99 -11.64 -0.20
N LEU A 288 -3.47 -12.87 -0.40
CA LEU A 288 -4.51 -13.14 -1.40
C LEU A 288 -5.80 -12.38 -1.08
N PHE A 289 -6.27 -12.48 0.17
CA PHE A 289 -7.44 -11.73 0.63
C PHE A 289 -7.25 -10.23 0.50
N PHE A 290 -6.08 -9.72 0.88
CA PHE A 290 -5.71 -8.31 0.70
C PHE A 290 -5.90 -7.88 -0.77
N ASN A 291 -5.34 -8.61 -1.73
CA ASN A 291 -5.44 -8.24 -3.14
C ASN A 291 -6.89 -8.26 -3.65
N VAL A 292 -7.68 -9.26 -3.30
CA VAL A 292 -9.10 -9.33 -3.67
C VAL A 292 -9.86 -8.13 -3.10
N ALA A 293 -9.75 -7.90 -1.80
CA ALA A 293 -10.48 -6.81 -1.15
C ALA A 293 -9.99 -5.42 -1.61
N HIS A 294 -8.69 -5.26 -1.85
CA HIS A 294 -8.10 -4.00 -2.28
C HIS A 294 -8.54 -3.61 -3.69
N TYR A 295 -8.53 -4.53 -4.64
CA TYR A 295 -8.78 -4.23 -6.05
C TYR A 295 -10.22 -4.46 -6.50
N VAL A 296 -11.03 -5.27 -5.79
CA VAL A 296 -12.41 -5.55 -6.19
C VAL A 296 -13.42 -4.75 -5.38
N LEU A 297 -13.30 -4.73 -4.03
CA LEU A 297 -14.34 -4.16 -3.19
C LEU A 297 -14.30 -2.64 -3.09
N ARG A 298 -13.10 -2.05 -3.04
CA ARG A 298 -12.92 -0.63 -2.70
C ARG A 298 -13.04 0.36 -3.88
N PRO A 299 -12.60 0.05 -5.12
CA PRO A 299 -12.43 1.06 -6.16
C PRO A 299 -13.73 1.74 -6.60
N TRP A 300 -14.76 0.96 -6.88
CA TRP A 300 -15.97 1.45 -7.52
C TRP A 300 -16.76 2.49 -6.73
N PRO A 301 -16.94 2.38 -5.40
CA PRO A 301 -17.57 3.45 -4.65
C PRO A 301 -16.89 4.81 -4.82
N TRP A 302 -15.56 4.84 -4.81
CA TRP A 302 -14.79 6.09 -5.00
C TRP A 302 -14.87 6.60 -6.43
N ILE A 303 -14.76 5.70 -7.41
CA ILE A 303 -14.89 6.04 -8.84
C ILE A 303 -16.24 6.64 -9.14
N LEU A 304 -17.34 6.08 -8.62
CA LEU A 304 -18.68 6.62 -8.79
C LEU A 304 -18.82 8.03 -8.22
N VAL A 305 -18.29 8.27 -7.02
CA VAL A 305 -18.30 9.64 -6.44
C VAL A 305 -17.48 10.60 -7.32
N GLY A 306 -16.32 10.16 -7.81
CA GLY A 306 -15.48 10.93 -8.73
C GLY A 306 -16.22 11.30 -10.04
N LEU A 307 -16.89 10.31 -10.64
CA LEU A 307 -17.70 10.51 -11.86
C LEU A 307 -18.89 11.46 -11.61
N CYS A 308 -19.63 11.28 -10.51
CA CYS A 308 -20.73 12.16 -10.14
C CYS A 308 -20.25 13.60 -9.89
N SER A 309 -19.04 13.76 -9.32
CA SER A 309 -18.46 15.07 -9.07
C SER A 309 -18.17 15.88 -10.33
N LEU A 310 -17.91 15.23 -11.47
CA LEU A 310 -17.76 15.88 -12.79
C LEU A 310 -19.05 16.50 -13.32
N ILE A 311 -20.20 16.01 -12.83
CA ILE A 311 -21.53 16.52 -13.22
C ILE A 311 -21.95 17.63 -12.27
N VAL A 312 -21.73 17.44 -10.97
CA VAL A 312 -22.17 18.39 -9.92
C VAL A 312 -21.26 19.60 -9.83
N TYR A 313 -19.94 19.38 -9.96
CA TYR A 313 -18.90 20.41 -9.91
C TYR A 313 -17.97 20.26 -11.14
N PRO A 314 -18.45 20.66 -12.34
CA PRO A 314 -17.65 20.55 -13.57
C PRO A 314 -16.28 21.20 -13.45
N GLU A 315 -16.23 22.40 -12.89
CA GLU A 315 -15.01 23.19 -12.72
C GLU A 315 -14.63 23.34 -11.24
N LEU A 316 -13.35 23.60 -10.97
CA LEU A 316 -12.87 23.85 -9.60
C LEU A 316 -13.52 25.11 -9.00
N SER A 317 -13.82 26.12 -9.85
CA SER A 317 -14.53 27.34 -9.45
C SER A 317 -15.93 27.05 -8.88
N ASP A 318 -16.59 25.97 -9.30
CA ASP A 318 -17.90 25.59 -8.80
C ASP A 318 -17.82 25.08 -7.37
N ILE A 319 -16.73 24.37 -7.05
CA ILE A 319 -16.43 23.96 -5.67
C ILE A 319 -16.15 25.20 -4.80
N GLN A 320 -15.35 26.15 -5.31
CA GLN A 320 -15.06 27.40 -4.59
C GLN A 320 -16.33 28.23 -4.29
N LYS A 321 -17.25 28.31 -5.28
CA LYS A 321 -18.56 28.97 -5.09
C LYS A 321 -19.43 28.25 -4.06
N ALA A 322 -19.41 26.91 -4.07
CA ALA A 322 -20.19 26.10 -3.13
C ALA A 322 -19.62 26.16 -1.69
N PHE A 323 -18.34 26.44 -1.54
CA PHE A 323 -17.61 26.54 -0.28
C PHE A 323 -16.76 27.82 -0.22
N PRO A 324 -17.37 29.02 -0.04
CA PRO A 324 -16.65 30.30 -0.11
C PRO A 324 -15.55 30.49 0.94
N THR A 325 -15.66 29.78 2.06
CA THR A 325 -14.70 29.83 3.17
C THR A 325 -13.47 28.93 2.95
N LEU A 326 -13.43 28.18 1.85
CA LEU A 326 -12.31 27.29 1.54
C LEU A 326 -11.09 28.13 1.16
N ASP A 327 -9.94 27.83 1.78
CA ASP A 327 -8.66 28.42 1.40
C ASP A 327 -8.35 28.05 -0.06
N PRO A 328 -8.14 29.03 -0.95
CA PRO A 328 -7.80 28.77 -2.36
C PRO A 328 -6.57 27.87 -2.57
N LYS A 329 -5.64 27.84 -1.62
CA LYS A 329 -4.48 26.94 -1.64
C LYS A 329 -4.84 25.45 -1.53
N LEU A 330 -5.97 25.13 -0.94
CA LEU A 330 -6.46 23.77 -0.82
C LEU A 330 -7.29 23.31 -2.03
N LEU A 331 -7.60 24.22 -2.96
CA LEU A 331 -8.44 23.94 -4.10
C LEU A 331 -7.72 23.05 -5.12
N GLY A 332 -8.23 21.85 -5.33
CA GLY A 332 -7.71 20.87 -6.27
C GLY A 332 -8.79 19.88 -6.68
N HIS A 333 -8.52 19.01 -7.66
CA HIS A 333 -9.48 18.01 -8.10
C HIS A 333 -9.81 16.98 -7.01
N ASP A 334 -8.88 16.73 -6.10
CA ASP A 334 -9.01 15.83 -4.96
C ASP A 334 -10.05 16.30 -3.93
N ILE A 335 -10.30 17.62 -3.83
CA ILE A 335 -11.27 18.17 -2.88
C ILE A 335 -12.74 17.91 -3.32
N ALA A 336 -12.94 17.49 -4.58
CA ALA A 336 -14.26 17.16 -5.06
C ALA A 336 -14.90 15.99 -4.29
N TYR A 337 -14.09 15.05 -3.77
CA TYR A 337 -14.64 13.97 -2.94
C TYR A 337 -15.30 14.48 -1.67
N PRO A 338 -14.63 15.22 -0.76
CA PRO A 338 -15.29 15.79 0.40
C PRO A 338 -16.41 16.77 0.06
N ALA A 339 -16.33 17.49 -1.06
CA ALA A 339 -17.41 18.37 -1.50
C ALA A 339 -18.69 17.59 -1.83
N MET A 340 -18.59 16.39 -2.42
CA MET A 340 -19.74 15.52 -2.69
C MET A 340 -20.38 14.96 -1.43
N LEU A 341 -19.70 14.91 -0.29
CA LEU A 341 -20.25 14.43 0.97
C LEU A 341 -21.38 15.35 1.51
N LYS A 342 -21.51 16.58 0.97
CA LYS A 342 -22.62 17.49 1.26
C LYS A 342 -24.00 16.87 0.99
N PHE A 343 -24.08 15.92 0.07
CA PHE A 343 -25.33 15.29 -0.35
C PHE A 343 -25.70 14.05 0.47
N LEU A 344 -24.90 13.70 1.46
CA LEU A 344 -25.22 12.63 2.40
C LEU A 344 -26.32 13.10 3.37
N PRO A 345 -27.36 12.27 3.59
CA PRO A 345 -28.37 12.57 4.60
C PRO A 345 -27.78 12.45 6.01
N VAL A 346 -28.51 13.04 6.97
CA VAL A 346 -28.19 12.97 8.39
C VAL A 346 -28.01 11.51 8.82
N GLY A 347 -27.05 11.26 9.67
CA GLY A 347 -26.62 9.93 10.11
C GLY A 347 -25.58 9.30 9.17
N PHE A 348 -25.80 9.29 7.85
CA PHE A 348 -24.79 8.82 6.90
C PHE A 348 -23.61 9.78 6.79
N LEU A 349 -23.84 11.09 6.92
CA LEU A 349 -22.77 12.07 7.01
C LEU A 349 -21.94 11.83 8.27
N GLY A 350 -22.57 11.61 9.42
CA GLY A 350 -21.89 11.26 10.66
C GLY A 350 -21.07 9.97 10.56
N LEU A 351 -21.63 8.92 9.93
CA LEU A 351 -20.92 7.65 9.68
C LEU A 351 -19.70 7.85 8.79
N MET A 352 -19.84 8.64 7.72
CA MET A 352 -18.74 8.94 6.81
C MET A 352 -17.63 9.73 7.48
N VAL A 353 -17.99 10.77 8.24
CA VAL A 353 -17.01 11.57 8.99
C VAL A 353 -16.30 10.73 10.04
N GLY A 354 -17.03 9.96 10.84
CA GLY A 354 -16.46 9.04 11.83
C GLY A 354 -15.53 8.00 11.18
N GLY A 355 -15.95 7.45 10.03
CA GLY A 355 -15.15 6.54 9.23
C GLY A 355 -13.87 7.17 8.69
N LEU A 356 -13.89 8.42 8.22
CA LEU A 356 -12.71 9.13 7.73
C LEU A 356 -11.74 9.51 8.86
N ILE A 357 -12.24 9.94 10.01
CA ILE A 357 -11.41 10.20 11.20
C ILE A 357 -10.74 8.91 11.65
N ALA A 358 -11.50 7.82 11.73
CA ALA A 358 -10.96 6.51 12.07
C ALA A 358 -9.93 6.03 11.04
N ALA A 359 -10.18 6.25 9.74
CA ALA A 359 -9.26 5.90 8.66
C ALA A 359 -7.93 6.66 8.75
N ASN A 360 -8.01 7.96 8.98
CA ASN A 360 -6.84 8.80 9.21
C ASN A 360 -6.04 8.27 10.42
N SER A 361 -6.72 8.09 11.55
CA SER A 361 -6.08 7.64 12.79
C SER A 361 -5.42 6.27 12.65
N SER A 362 -6.08 5.29 12.02
CA SER A 362 -5.50 3.95 11.79
C SER A 362 -4.18 4.04 11.01
N THR A 363 -4.17 4.80 9.94
CA THR A 363 -2.98 4.96 9.09
C THR A 363 -1.88 5.69 9.86
N ILE A 364 -2.18 6.82 10.48
CA ILE A 364 -1.19 7.58 11.26
C ILE A 364 -0.63 6.73 12.41
N LEU A 365 -1.46 6.00 13.16
CA LEU A 365 -1.03 5.12 14.24
C LEU A 365 -0.09 4.01 13.75
N THR A 366 -0.42 3.39 12.62
CA THR A 366 0.44 2.36 12.00
C THR A 366 1.78 2.95 11.61
N HIS A 367 1.80 4.11 10.98
CA HIS A 367 3.01 4.79 10.52
C HIS A 367 3.88 5.29 11.68
N LEU A 368 3.28 5.81 12.74
CA LEU A 368 3.99 6.20 13.96
C LEU A 368 4.66 5.00 14.63
N ASN A 369 3.94 3.89 14.78
CA ASN A 369 4.48 2.67 15.39
C ASN A 369 5.58 2.04 14.52
N TRP A 370 5.33 1.90 13.24
CA TRP A 370 6.26 1.33 12.27
C TRP A 370 7.54 2.18 12.13
N GLY A 371 7.41 3.50 11.92
CA GLY A 371 8.55 4.41 11.83
C GLY A 371 9.38 4.46 13.12
N ALA A 372 8.73 4.52 14.29
CA ALA A 372 9.41 4.46 15.57
C ALA A 372 10.15 3.13 15.78
N SER A 373 9.55 2.01 15.37
CA SER A 373 10.18 0.69 15.40
C SER A 373 11.49 0.67 14.61
N TYR A 374 11.51 1.17 13.39
CA TYR A 374 12.70 1.23 12.56
C TYR A 374 13.78 2.14 13.16
N LEU A 375 13.39 3.36 13.57
CA LEU A 375 14.34 4.32 14.12
C LEU A 375 14.92 3.86 15.47
N VAL A 376 14.13 3.20 16.29
CA VAL A 376 14.60 2.74 17.62
C VAL A 376 15.31 1.39 17.53
N HIS A 377 14.70 0.39 16.91
CA HIS A 377 15.23 -0.98 16.90
C HIS A 377 16.36 -1.16 15.88
N ASP A 378 16.16 -0.69 14.65
CA ASP A 378 17.08 -0.92 13.54
C ASP A 378 18.17 0.15 13.43
N PHE A 379 17.96 1.36 13.97
CA PHE A 379 18.96 2.43 13.95
C PHE A 379 19.51 2.73 15.34
N TYR A 380 18.71 3.23 16.30
CA TYR A 380 19.19 3.72 17.59
C TYR A 380 19.84 2.61 18.42
N ARG A 381 19.14 1.50 18.64
CA ARG A 381 19.64 0.34 19.39
C ARG A 381 20.86 -0.30 18.74
N ARG A 382 20.89 -0.32 17.39
CA ARG A 382 21.96 -0.96 16.62
C ARG A 382 23.24 -0.14 16.58
N PHE A 383 23.13 1.18 16.40
CA PHE A 383 24.30 2.03 16.12
C PHE A 383 24.66 3.00 17.24
N ILE A 384 23.68 3.49 18.02
CA ILE A 384 23.90 4.55 19.00
C ILE A 384 24.00 3.98 20.41
N CYS A 385 23.00 3.26 20.89
CA CYS A 385 22.92 2.77 22.25
C CYS A 385 22.61 1.27 22.31
N LYS A 386 23.66 0.44 22.41
CA LYS A 386 23.56 -1.03 22.32
C LYS A 386 23.19 -1.71 23.63
N LYS A 387 23.38 -1.07 24.77
CA LYS A 387 23.31 -1.68 26.11
C LYS A 387 22.39 -0.88 27.07
N ALA A 388 21.25 -0.41 26.59
CA ALA A 388 20.25 0.19 27.45
C ALA A 388 19.21 -0.85 27.91
N ASN A 389 18.45 -0.51 28.95
CA ASN A 389 17.33 -1.33 29.39
C ASN A 389 16.10 -1.12 28.45
N GLU A 390 15.17 -2.06 28.45
CA GLU A 390 13.96 -1.99 27.61
C GLU A 390 13.11 -0.74 27.89
N LYS A 391 13.09 -0.24 29.13
CA LYS A 391 12.36 1.00 29.50
C LYS A 391 12.94 2.23 28.79
N HIS A 392 14.27 2.28 28.63
CA HIS A 392 14.93 3.36 27.87
C HIS A 392 14.52 3.33 26.40
N TYR A 393 14.54 2.15 25.75
CA TYR A 393 14.13 2.04 24.35
C TYR A 393 12.65 2.38 24.15
N VAL A 394 11.78 2.04 25.09
CA VAL A 394 10.37 2.45 25.07
C VAL A 394 10.25 3.98 25.19
N LEU A 395 11.02 4.62 26.08
CA LEU A 395 11.02 6.08 26.22
C LEU A 395 11.48 6.77 24.92
N VAL A 396 12.60 6.29 24.35
CA VAL A 396 13.10 6.80 23.06
C VAL A 396 12.05 6.59 21.96
N GLY A 397 11.37 5.44 21.94
CA GLY A 397 10.29 5.15 21.02
C GLY A 397 9.15 6.18 21.10
N ARG A 398 8.72 6.53 22.29
CA ARG A 398 7.70 7.58 22.51
C ARG A 398 8.16 8.95 22.01
N LEU A 399 9.39 9.34 22.30
CA LEU A 399 9.96 10.62 21.84
C LEU A 399 10.06 10.66 20.31
N VAL A 400 10.52 9.57 19.70
CA VAL A 400 10.62 9.43 18.25
C VAL A 400 9.22 9.49 17.60
N THR A 401 8.23 8.85 18.19
CA THR A 401 6.82 8.91 17.73
C THR A 401 6.32 10.35 17.66
N VAL A 402 6.55 11.12 18.73
CA VAL A 402 6.20 12.56 18.76
C VAL A 402 6.97 13.33 17.68
N GLY A 403 8.28 13.11 17.57
CA GLY A 403 9.14 13.79 16.59
C GLY A 403 8.72 13.52 15.14
N ILE A 404 8.40 12.27 14.80
CA ILE A 404 7.91 11.89 13.47
C ILE A 404 6.59 12.61 13.15
N PHE A 405 5.66 12.66 14.13
CA PHE A 405 4.38 13.34 13.92
C PHE A 405 4.56 14.83 13.62
N PHE A 406 5.41 15.53 14.37
CA PHE A 406 5.69 16.95 14.12
C PHE A 406 6.39 17.17 12.77
N ALA A 407 7.35 16.32 12.40
CA ALA A 407 8.01 16.39 11.11
C ALA A 407 7.01 16.20 9.95
N ALA A 408 6.14 15.20 10.04
CA ALA A 408 5.09 14.96 9.05
C ALA A 408 4.09 16.13 8.99
N SER A 409 3.69 16.68 10.12
CA SER A 409 2.78 17.84 10.18
C SER A 409 3.39 19.09 9.53
N GLY A 410 4.70 19.32 9.68
CA GLY A 410 5.41 20.39 8.99
C GLY A 410 5.42 20.21 7.47
N LEU A 411 5.57 18.99 6.99
CA LEU A 411 5.55 18.67 5.54
C LEU A 411 4.18 18.91 4.89
N VAL A 412 3.07 18.86 5.63
CA VAL A 412 1.71 19.14 5.10
C VAL A 412 1.66 20.48 4.37
N PHE A 413 2.36 21.50 4.89
CA PHE A 413 2.37 22.85 4.32
C PHE A 413 3.22 22.98 3.04
N LEU A 414 3.94 21.92 2.66
CA LEU A 414 4.76 21.84 1.44
C LEU A 414 4.12 21.01 0.33
N LEU A 415 2.99 20.37 0.59
CA LEU A 415 2.31 19.48 -0.34
C LEU A 415 1.05 20.14 -0.91
N ASP A 416 0.83 20.00 -2.21
CA ASP A 416 -0.33 20.55 -2.91
C ASP A 416 -1.46 19.50 -3.04
N SER A 417 -1.11 18.26 -3.42
CA SER A 417 -2.09 17.19 -3.58
C SER A 417 -1.56 15.80 -3.19
N ALA A 418 -2.48 14.90 -2.90
CA ALA A 418 -2.15 13.48 -2.65
C ALA A 418 -1.60 12.81 -3.92
N LYS A 419 -2.08 13.22 -5.11
CA LYS A 419 -1.61 12.66 -6.38
C LYS A 419 -0.17 13.04 -6.68
N ASP A 420 0.20 14.31 -6.49
CA ASP A 420 1.57 14.76 -6.76
C ASP A 420 2.57 14.06 -5.83
N THR A 421 2.19 13.84 -4.56
CA THR A 421 2.98 13.05 -3.61
C THR A 421 3.13 11.60 -4.08
N PHE A 422 2.05 10.99 -4.56
CA PHE A 422 2.05 9.63 -5.09
C PHE A 422 2.95 9.51 -6.33
N ASP A 423 2.88 10.44 -7.27
CA ASP A 423 3.71 10.44 -8.48
C ASP A 423 5.21 10.57 -8.14
N ILE A 424 5.59 11.41 -7.16
CA ILE A 424 6.96 11.53 -6.66
C ILE A 424 7.46 10.21 -6.06
N ILE A 425 6.64 9.56 -5.24
CA ILE A 425 6.97 8.26 -4.63
C ILE A 425 7.18 7.20 -5.69
N LEU A 426 6.30 7.14 -6.71
CA LEU A 426 6.43 6.20 -7.82
C LEU A 426 7.70 6.42 -8.62
N GLN A 427 8.05 7.68 -8.91
CA GLN A 427 9.26 8.01 -9.67
C GLN A 427 10.53 7.57 -8.93
N ILE A 428 10.63 7.85 -7.63
CA ILE A 428 11.78 7.42 -6.82
C ILE A 428 11.80 5.89 -6.68
N GLY A 429 10.64 5.25 -6.51
CA GLY A 429 10.52 3.82 -6.27
C GLY A 429 10.73 2.95 -7.51
N ALA A 430 10.50 3.47 -8.71
CA ALA A 430 10.54 2.69 -9.95
C ALA A 430 11.93 2.16 -10.29
N GLY A 431 12.97 2.93 -10.05
CA GLY A 431 14.35 2.53 -10.31
C GLY A 431 14.82 1.38 -9.43
N THR A 432 14.35 1.29 -8.19
CA THR A 432 14.81 0.28 -7.21
C THR A 432 14.00 -1.01 -7.25
N GLY A 433 12.78 -0.98 -7.78
CA GLY A 433 11.84 -2.11 -7.65
C GLY A 433 12.30 -3.40 -8.32
N LEU A 434 12.95 -3.32 -9.48
CA LEU A 434 13.48 -4.51 -10.16
C LEU A 434 14.56 -5.21 -9.33
N LEU A 435 15.43 -4.46 -8.65
CA LEU A 435 16.40 -5.01 -7.71
C LEU A 435 15.73 -5.78 -6.58
N TYR A 436 14.63 -5.24 -6.01
CA TYR A 436 13.90 -5.87 -4.91
C TYR A 436 13.23 -7.20 -5.31
N ILE A 437 12.84 -7.33 -6.58
CA ILE A 437 12.45 -8.62 -7.13
C ILE A 437 13.65 -9.55 -7.21
N MET A 438 14.73 -9.09 -7.86
CA MET A 438 15.87 -9.93 -8.20
C MET A 438 16.69 -10.39 -7.01
N ARG A 439 16.71 -9.67 -5.88
CA ARG A 439 17.43 -10.07 -4.66
C ARG A 439 16.97 -11.42 -4.08
N TRP A 440 15.75 -11.84 -4.38
CA TRP A 440 15.21 -13.12 -3.97
C TRP A 440 15.57 -14.25 -4.95
N PHE A 441 15.82 -13.95 -6.22
CA PHE A 441 16.03 -14.93 -7.28
C PHE A 441 17.48 -15.07 -7.75
N TRP A 442 18.34 -14.12 -7.38
CA TRP A 442 19.74 -14.11 -7.85
C TRP A 442 20.72 -13.92 -6.69
N TRP A 443 21.51 -14.97 -6.41
CA TRP A 443 22.46 -15.01 -5.29
C TRP A 443 23.53 -13.92 -5.33
N ARG A 444 23.90 -13.41 -6.51
CA ARG A 444 25.00 -12.46 -6.69
C ARG A 444 24.65 -11.05 -6.22
N ILE A 445 23.38 -10.72 -6.08
CA ILE A 445 22.97 -9.43 -5.52
C ILE A 445 23.47 -9.33 -4.07
N ASN A 446 24.16 -8.22 -3.79
CA ASN A 446 24.80 -7.92 -2.51
C ASN A 446 24.33 -6.56 -1.96
N ALA A 447 24.77 -6.21 -0.76
CA ALA A 447 24.36 -4.97 -0.09
C ALA A 447 24.73 -3.71 -0.88
N TRP A 448 25.83 -3.71 -1.62
CA TRP A 448 26.26 -2.59 -2.46
C TRP A 448 25.31 -2.32 -3.63
N CYS A 449 24.67 -3.37 -4.16
CA CYS A 449 23.62 -3.21 -5.18
C CYS A 449 22.44 -2.41 -4.65
N GLU A 450 22.03 -2.66 -3.39
CA GLU A 450 20.94 -1.91 -2.73
C GLU A 450 21.30 -0.42 -2.58
N ILE A 451 22.52 -0.13 -2.12
CA ILE A 451 23.03 1.25 -1.97
C ILE A 451 23.11 1.92 -3.35
N SER A 452 23.73 1.26 -4.34
CA SER A 452 23.87 1.79 -5.69
C SER A 452 22.52 2.10 -6.33
N ALA A 453 21.53 1.22 -6.17
CA ALA A 453 20.18 1.43 -6.70
C ALA A 453 19.48 2.61 -6.04
N MET A 454 19.54 2.72 -4.71
CA MET A 454 18.90 3.84 -3.99
C MET A 454 19.55 5.17 -4.35
N VAL A 455 20.89 5.22 -4.36
CA VAL A 455 21.62 6.47 -4.66
C VAL A 455 21.40 6.89 -6.11
N SER A 456 21.54 5.98 -7.07
CA SER A 456 21.35 6.31 -8.49
C SER A 456 19.90 6.71 -8.81
N SER A 457 18.91 6.01 -8.27
CA SER A 457 17.50 6.37 -8.45
C SER A 457 17.19 7.76 -7.87
N PHE A 458 17.68 8.05 -6.69
CA PHE A 458 17.50 9.36 -6.06
C PHE A 458 18.18 10.47 -6.85
N LEU A 459 19.43 10.27 -7.29
CA LEU A 459 20.18 11.27 -8.07
C LEU A 459 19.51 11.55 -9.41
N VAL A 460 19.06 10.54 -10.13
CA VAL A 460 18.34 10.72 -11.40
C VAL A 460 17.04 11.49 -11.16
N SER A 461 16.27 11.14 -10.13
CA SER A 461 15.04 11.85 -9.80
C SER A 461 15.31 13.32 -9.43
N LEU A 462 16.40 13.59 -8.70
CA LEU A 462 16.81 14.96 -8.37
C LEU A 462 17.20 15.75 -9.62
N VAL A 463 17.97 15.15 -10.54
CA VAL A 463 18.34 15.77 -11.82
C VAL A 463 17.10 16.12 -12.64
N LEU A 464 16.15 15.19 -12.76
CA LEU A 464 14.90 15.43 -13.49
C LEU A 464 14.07 16.57 -12.86
N LEU A 465 14.02 16.62 -11.52
CA LEU A 465 13.34 17.70 -10.79
C LEU A 465 14.00 19.05 -11.05
N VAL A 466 15.34 19.11 -11.02
CA VAL A 466 16.11 20.32 -11.31
C VAL A 466 15.89 20.76 -12.77
N MET A 467 15.95 19.83 -13.73
CA MET A 467 15.69 20.12 -15.15
C MET A 467 14.30 20.74 -15.34
N HIS A 468 13.29 20.17 -14.69
CA HIS A 468 11.92 20.70 -14.72
C HIS A 468 11.85 22.14 -14.18
N LYS A 469 12.57 22.45 -13.09
CA LYS A 469 12.64 23.79 -12.50
C LYS A 469 13.28 24.83 -13.46
N TYR A 470 14.21 24.39 -14.32
CA TYR A 470 14.83 25.23 -15.34
C TYR A 470 14.08 25.26 -16.68
N GLY A 471 12.84 24.75 -16.72
CA GLY A 471 11.99 24.79 -17.91
C GLY A 471 12.29 23.70 -18.95
N ILE A 472 13.18 22.75 -18.63
CA ILE A 472 13.44 21.59 -19.50
C ILE A 472 12.41 20.53 -19.15
N VAL A 473 11.33 20.45 -19.91
CA VAL A 473 10.22 19.53 -19.66
C VAL A 473 10.59 18.16 -20.20
N CYS A 474 10.82 17.21 -19.30
CA CYS A 474 10.87 15.78 -19.62
C CYS A 474 9.51 15.18 -19.31
N SER A 475 8.89 14.47 -20.26
CA SER A 475 7.61 13.79 -19.97
C SER A 475 7.78 12.76 -18.85
N THR A 476 6.79 12.62 -17.98
CA THR A 476 6.85 11.75 -16.79
C THR A 476 7.25 10.31 -17.13
N HIS A 477 6.74 9.77 -18.24
CA HIS A 477 7.07 8.40 -18.69
C HIS A 477 8.50 8.26 -19.20
N ILE A 478 9.08 9.27 -19.88
CA ILE A 478 10.48 9.26 -20.29
C ILE A 478 11.39 9.36 -19.06
N GLY A 479 11.07 10.25 -18.11
CA GLY A 479 11.79 10.34 -16.84
C GLY A 479 11.80 9.03 -16.07
N LEU A 480 10.67 8.33 -16.04
CA LEU A 480 10.54 7.01 -15.43
C LEU A 480 11.46 5.97 -16.11
N LEU A 481 11.44 5.90 -17.45
CA LEU A 481 12.30 4.98 -18.21
C LEU A 481 13.78 5.27 -17.99
N ILE A 482 14.18 6.52 -18.00
CA ILE A 482 15.57 6.94 -17.72
C ILE A 482 15.97 6.48 -16.31
N THR A 483 15.12 6.71 -15.32
CA THR A 483 15.38 6.31 -13.93
C THR A 483 15.56 4.80 -13.82
N ILE A 484 14.67 4.02 -14.42
CA ILE A 484 14.75 2.54 -14.42
C ILE A 484 16.02 2.07 -15.12
N ALA A 485 16.32 2.60 -16.32
CA ALA A 485 17.46 2.17 -17.11
C ALA A 485 18.79 2.48 -16.39
N VAL A 486 18.99 3.71 -15.96
CA VAL A 486 20.23 4.13 -15.26
C VAL A 486 20.40 3.34 -13.96
N THR A 487 19.34 3.23 -13.14
CA THR A 487 19.41 2.50 -11.88
C THR A 487 19.71 1.02 -12.11
N THR A 488 19.10 0.41 -13.13
CA THR A 488 19.35 -1.00 -13.47
C THR A 488 20.79 -1.23 -13.89
N VAL A 489 21.34 -0.39 -14.77
CA VAL A 489 22.75 -0.45 -15.16
C VAL A 489 23.66 -0.32 -13.93
N CYS A 490 23.40 0.64 -13.05
CA CYS A 490 24.21 0.87 -11.86
C CYS A 490 24.24 -0.35 -10.93
N TRP A 491 23.08 -0.90 -10.53
CA TRP A 491 23.08 -2.04 -9.60
C TRP A 491 23.55 -3.34 -10.24
N VAL A 492 23.30 -3.57 -11.54
CA VAL A 492 23.83 -4.74 -12.27
C VAL A 492 25.35 -4.66 -12.34
N ALA A 493 25.92 -3.53 -12.73
CA ALA A 493 27.37 -3.32 -12.71
C ALA A 493 27.94 -3.56 -11.30
N THR A 494 27.30 -3.03 -10.27
CA THR A 494 27.71 -3.24 -8.88
C THR A 494 27.66 -4.72 -8.46
N ALA A 495 26.70 -5.51 -8.96
CA ALA A 495 26.63 -6.95 -8.67
C ALA A 495 27.86 -7.73 -9.18
N TYR A 496 28.56 -7.22 -10.19
CA TYR A 496 29.77 -7.83 -10.74
C TYR A 496 31.06 -7.21 -10.18
N LEU A 497 31.07 -5.93 -9.89
CA LEU A 497 32.27 -5.18 -9.49
C LEU A 497 32.49 -5.18 -7.97
N ALA A 498 31.41 -5.17 -7.17
CA ALA A 498 31.52 -5.13 -5.71
C ALA A 498 31.76 -6.53 -5.11
N PRO A 499 32.32 -6.60 -3.89
CA PRO A 499 32.52 -7.86 -3.16
C PRO A 499 31.20 -8.62 -3.00
N ALA A 500 31.21 -9.90 -3.33
CA ALA A 500 30.04 -10.77 -3.14
C ALA A 500 29.77 -11.01 -1.66
N THR A 501 28.52 -11.35 -1.33
CA THR A 501 28.14 -11.80 0.02
C THR A 501 28.90 -13.09 0.39
N ASP A 502 29.30 -13.24 1.64
CA ASP A 502 30.01 -14.41 2.14
C ASP A 502 29.26 -15.69 1.84
N ARG A 503 30.02 -16.74 1.47
CA ARG A 503 29.48 -18.07 1.14
C ARG A 503 28.65 -18.65 2.27
N LYS A 504 29.14 -18.55 3.51
CA LYS A 504 28.44 -19.05 4.69
C LYS A 504 27.06 -18.37 4.82
N THR A 505 27.00 -17.05 4.74
CA THR A 505 25.75 -16.28 4.80
C THR A 505 24.77 -16.71 3.70
N LEU A 506 25.26 -16.91 2.47
CA LEU A 506 24.40 -17.35 1.35
C LEU A 506 23.86 -18.77 1.55
N ILE A 507 24.67 -19.69 2.06
CA ILE A 507 24.27 -21.07 2.35
C ILE A 507 23.24 -21.10 3.49
N ASP A 508 23.50 -20.37 4.59
CA ASP A 508 22.60 -20.29 5.74
C ASP A 508 21.24 -19.66 5.33
N PHE A 509 21.29 -18.61 4.51
CA PHE A 509 20.08 -18.00 3.94
C PHE A 509 19.34 -19.00 3.05
N TYR A 510 20.05 -19.72 2.16
CA TYR A 510 19.43 -20.70 1.27
C TYR A 510 18.75 -21.83 2.05
N ARG A 511 19.41 -22.40 3.06
CA ARG A 511 18.84 -23.44 3.93
C ARG A 511 17.59 -22.97 4.67
N LYS A 512 17.60 -21.73 5.17
CA LYS A 512 16.51 -21.15 5.95
C LYS A 512 15.31 -20.77 5.09
N VAL A 513 15.54 -20.04 4.00
CA VAL A 513 14.49 -19.37 3.20
C VAL A 513 14.09 -20.20 1.99
N ARG A 514 15.03 -20.93 1.40
CA ARG A 514 14.88 -21.74 0.18
C ARG A 514 14.31 -20.92 -0.98
N PRO A 515 15.05 -19.92 -1.46
CA PRO A 515 14.61 -19.09 -2.57
C PRO A 515 14.55 -19.90 -3.88
N PHE A 516 13.59 -19.53 -4.72
CA PHE A 516 13.31 -20.19 -5.98
C PHE A 516 14.34 -19.88 -7.08
N GLY A 517 14.40 -20.77 -8.08
CA GLY A 517 14.93 -20.48 -9.39
C GLY A 517 16.38 -20.84 -9.65
N PRO A 518 16.79 -20.73 -10.93
CA PRO A 518 18.13 -21.12 -11.39
C PRO A 518 19.24 -20.19 -10.86
N GLY A 519 18.91 -18.95 -10.50
CA GLY A 519 19.87 -17.99 -9.96
C GLY A 519 20.49 -18.40 -8.62
N TRP A 520 19.97 -19.45 -7.96
CA TRP A 520 20.53 -20.04 -6.74
C TRP A 520 21.18 -21.41 -6.97
N ALA A 521 21.24 -21.92 -8.21
CA ALA A 521 21.72 -23.27 -8.51
C ALA A 521 23.14 -23.54 -8.00
N ARG A 522 24.03 -22.54 -8.03
CA ARG A 522 25.40 -22.65 -7.50
C ARG A 522 25.39 -22.83 -5.97
N ILE A 523 24.65 -21.98 -5.26
CA ILE A 523 24.57 -22.04 -3.77
C ILE A 523 23.84 -23.30 -3.33
N ARG A 524 22.81 -23.73 -4.05
CA ARG A 524 22.09 -25.00 -3.79
C ARG A 524 23.03 -26.19 -3.79
N ARG A 525 23.91 -26.31 -4.80
CA ARG A 525 24.92 -27.40 -4.87
C ARG A 525 25.91 -27.33 -3.72
N GLU A 526 26.34 -26.13 -3.33
CA GLU A 526 27.29 -25.91 -2.24
C GLU A 526 26.66 -26.10 -0.85
N ALA A 527 25.34 -25.98 -0.73
CA ALA A 527 24.61 -26.12 0.53
C ALA A 527 24.53 -27.58 1.03
N HIS A 528 24.77 -28.59 0.17
CA HIS A 528 24.73 -30.02 0.52
C HIS A 528 23.51 -30.35 1.39
N LEU A 529 22.30 -30.12 0.85
CA LEU A 529 21.06 -30.39 1.56
C LEU A 529 20.91 -31.89 1.84
N THR A 530 20.36 -32.23 3.01
CA THR A 530 20.00 -33.62 3.31
C THR A 530 18.82 -34.05 2.43
N PRO A 531 18.62 -35.37 2.18
CA PRO A 531 17.46 -35.87 1.42
C PRO A 531 16.12 -35.39 1.98
N GLU A 532 16.01 -35.23 3.30
CA GLU A 532 14.82 -34.68 3.98
C GLU A 532 14.64 -33.18 3.68
N GLU A 533 15.73 -32.42 3.67
CA GLU A 533 15.73 -31.03 3.30
C GLU A 533 15.41 -30.81 1.82
N GLU A 534 15.85 -31.71 0.95
CA GLU A 534 15.49 -31.69 -0.49
C GLU A 534 14.01 -32.03 -0.67
N ALA A 535 13.50 -33.06 0.00
CA ALA A 535 12.10 -33.45 -0.06
C ALA A 535 11.17 -32.33 0.42
N ALA A 536 11.52 -31.63 1.49
CA ALA A 536 10.76 -30.48 1.98
C ALA A 536 10.80 -29.27 1.03
N GLY A 537 11.78 -29.17 0.11
CA GLY A 537 11.89 -28.17 -0.94
C GLY A 537 11.30 -28.59 -2.29
N SER A 538 10.96 -29.87 -2.48
CA SER A 538 10.53 -30.42 -3.78
C SER A 538 9.19 -29.88 -4.32
N HIS A 539 8.44 -29.13 -3.51
CA HIS A 539 7.16 -28.50 -3.90
C HIS A 539 7.32 -27.15 -4.61
N GLU A 540 8.55 -26.75 -4.94
CA GLU A 540 8.86 -25.49 -5.62
C GLU A 540 8.67 -25.63 -7.14
N ASN A 541 7.42 -25.57 -7.59
CA ASN A 541 7.08 -25.62 -9.00
C ASN A 541 6.88 -24.21 -9.55
N ILE A 542 7.96 -23.65 -10.15
CA ILE A 542 7.92 -22.29 -10.73
C ILE A 542 6.84 -22.15 -11.82
N PRO A 543 6.71 -23.08 -12.80
CA PRO A 543 5.63 -23.02 -13.78
C PRO A 543 4.25 -22.96 -13.15
N LEU A 544 4.00 -23.76 -12.11
CA LEU A 544 2.72 -23.77 -11.42
C LEU A 544 2.50 -22.49 -10.61
N ALA A 545 3.54 -21.91 -10.00
CA ALA A 545 3.47 -20.63 -9.31
C ALA A 545 3.21 -19.47 -10.28
N LEU A 546 3.82 -19.48 -11.48
CA LEU A 546 3.53 -18.50 -12.55
C LEU A 546 2.11 -18.65 -13.07
N LEU A 547 1.61 -19.88 -13.24
CA LEU A 547 0.21 -20.12 -13.58
C LEU A 547 -0.71 -19.56 -12.49
N GLY A 548 -0.40 -19.80 -11.22
CA GLY A 548 -1.14 -19.22 -10.10
C GLY A 548 -1.16 -17.69 -10.11
N TRP A 549 0.00 -17.07 -10.38
CA TRP A 549 0.13 -15.63 -10.54
C TRP A 549 -0.77 -15.09 -11.66
N THR A 550 -0.72 -15.70 -12.85
CA THR A 550 -1.54 -15.29 -14.00
C THR A 550 -3.04 -15.46 -13.70
N LEU A 551 -3.44 -16.62 -13.17
CA LEU A 551 -4.83 -16.88 -12.79
C LEU A 551 -5.33 -15.94 -11.71
N GLY A 552 -4.50 -15.62 -10.73
CA GLY A 552 -4.82 -14.66 -9.66
C GLY A 552 -5.04 -13.24 -10.21
N CYS A 553 -4.17 -12.77 -11.09
CA CYS A 553 -4.35 -11.48 -11.77
C CYS A 553 -5.62 -11.48 -12.63
N THR A 554 -5.85 -12.52 -13.42
CA THR A 554 -7.06 -12.65 -14.25
C THR A 554 -8.32 -12.65 -13.40
N MET A 555 -8.34 -13.42 -12.31
CA MET A 555 -9.47 -13.48 -11.38
C MET A 555 -9.81 -12.10 -10.82
N VAL A 556 -8.84 -11.37 -10.30
CA VAL A 556 -9.07 -10.08 -9.64
C VAL A 556 -9.47 -9.00 -10.65
N TRP A 557 -8.77 -8.89 -11.80
CA TRP A 557 -9.15 -7.92 -12.83
C TRP A 557 -10.50 -8.25 -13.46
N SER A 558 -10.81 -9.53 -13.69
CA SER A 558 -12.14 -9.93 -14.18
C SER A 558 -13.25 -9.50 -13.21
N ALA A 559 -13.05 -9.69 -11.91
CA ALA A 559 -14.00 -9.25 -10.89
C ALA A 559 -14.13 -7.72 -10.82
N LEU A 560 -13.01 -6.99 -10.85
CA LEU A 560 -12.99 -5.52 -10.85
C LEU A 560 -13.78 -4.95 -12.04
N PHE A 561 -13.52 -5.44 -13.24
CA PHE A 561 -14.15 -4.94 -14.45
C PHE A 561 -15.57 -5.47 -14.64
N MET A 562 -15.88 -6.66 -14.13
CA MET A 562 -17.25 -7.18 -14.05
C MET A 562 -18.14 -6.21 -13.27
N VAL A 563 -17.70 -5.79 -12.08
CA VAL A 563 -18.44 -4.82 -11.25
C VAL A 563 -18.64 -3.50 -11.99
N GLY A 564 -17.61 -2.98 -12.66
CA GLY A 564 -17.73 -1.75 -13.44
C GLY A 564 -18.70 -1.84 -14.59
N ASN A 565 -18.62 -2.90 -15.39
CA ASN A 565 -19.54 -3.09 -16.52
C ASN A 565 -20.97 -3.37 -16.05
N PHE A 566 -21.15 -4.06 -14.91
CA PHE A 566 -22.46 -4.21 -14.25
C PHE A 566 -23.06 -2.83 -13.89
N LEU A 567 -22.28 -1.97 -13.23
CA LEU A 567 -22.70 -0.61 -12.86
C LEU A 567 -23.04 0.27 -14.07
N TYR A 568 -22.39 0.01 -15.21
CA TYR A 568 -22.64 0.72 -16.47
C TYR A 568 -23.79 0.13 -17.30
N GLY A 569 -24.46 -0.93 -16.81
CA GLY A 569 -25.51 -1.62 -17.57
C GLY A 569 -25.02 -2.41 -18.79
N ARG A 570 -23.72 -2.65 -18.90
CA ARG A 570 -23.09 -3.41 -20.01
C ARG A 570 -23.09 -4.90 -19.68
N TRP A 571 -24.24 -5.51 -19.75
CA TRP A 571 -24.50 -6.89 -19.27
C TRP A 571 -23.68 -7.96 -19.99
N GLU A 572 -23.45 -7.81 -21.30
CA GLU A 572 -22.65 -8.75 -22.10
C GLU A 572 -21.22 -8.84 -21.59
N TYR A 573 -20.58 -7.68 -21.40
CA TYR A 573 -19.22 -7.60 -20.84
C TYR A 573 -19.17 -8.08 -19.39
N ALA A 574 -20.16 -7.71 -18.57
CA ALA A 574 -20.23 -8.14 -17.20
C ALA A 574 -20.36 -9.67 -17.09
N THR A 575 -21.18 -10.31 -17.95
CA THR A 575 -21.35 -11.76 -17.99
C THR A 575 -20.07 -12.46 -18.45
N ALA A 576 -19.44 -12.00 -19.53
CA ALA A 576 -18.19 -12.58 -20.03
C ALA A 576 -17.07 -12.52 -18.98
N LEU A 577 -16.94 -11.37 -18.29
CA LEU A 577 -15.98 -11.19 -17.19
C LEU A 577 -16.35 -12.05 -15.97
N GLY A 578 -17.63 -12.26 -15.68
CA GLY A 578 -18.11 -13.16 -14.64
C GLY A 578 -17.72 -14.61 -14.90
N ILE A 579 -17.85 -15.06 -16.15
CA ILE A 579 -17.38 -16.40 -16.57
C ILE A 579 -15.86 -16.50 -16.40
N SER A 580 -15.11 -15.50 -16.87
CA SER A 580 -13.65 -15.44 -16.69
C SER A 580 -13.23 -15.50 -15.22
N PHE A 581 -13.93 -14.75 -14.36
CA PHE A 581 -13.73 -14.80 -12.91
C PHE A 581 -13.98 -16.20 -12.34
N ALA A 582 -15.09 -16.82 -12.67
CA ALA A 582 -15.45 -18.16 -12.17
C ALA A 582 -14.43 -19.22 -12.62
N VAL A 583 -14.07 -19.23 -13.90
CA VAL A 583 -13.10 -20.18 -14.47
C VAL A 583 -11.72 -19.98 -13.85
N SER A 584 -11.22 -18.75 -13.80
CA SER A 584 -9.91 -18.45 -13.20
C SER A 584 -9.87 -18.78 -11.72
N SER A 585 -10.96 -18.56 -10.97
CA SER A 585 -11.08 -18.93 -9.56
C SER A 585 -11.01 -20.44 -9.34
N LEU A 586 -11.73 -21.22 -10.14
CA LEU A 586 -11.72 -22.70 -10.06
C LEU A 586 -10.32 -23.28 -10.32
N PHE A 587 -9.64 -22.79 -11.37
CA PHE A 587 -8.28 -23.22 -11.65
C PHE A 587 -7.29 -22.73 -10.58
N LEU A 588 -7.46 -21.54 -10.07
CA LEU A 588 -6.63 -20.99 -8.99
C LEU A 588 -6.70 -21.83 -7.72
N ILE A 589 -7.90 -22.25 -7.31
CA ILE A 589 -8.09 -23.14 -6.15
C ILE A 589 -7.31 -24.46 -6.37
N ARG A 590 -7.38 -25.06 -7.56
CA ARG A 590 -6.62 -26.28 -7.89
C ARG A 590 -5.10 -26.06 -7.83
N VAL A 591 -4.62 -24.93 -8.33
CA VAL A 591 -3.20 -24.55 -8.26
C VAL A 591 -2.76 -24.38 -6.80
N ILE A 592 -3.57 -23.70 -6.00
CA ILE A 592 -3.33 -23.50 -4.57
C ILE A 592 -3.26 -24.87 -3.84
N GLN A 593 -4.21 -25.77 -4.09
CA GLN A 593 -4.21 -27.11 -3.50
C GLN A 593 -2.96 -27.90 -3.88
N LYS A 594 -2.52 -27.85 -5.14
CA LYS A 594 -1.31 -28.54 -5.60
C LYS A 594 -0.02 -27.96 -4.99
N LEU A 595 0.07 -26.64 -4.86
CA LEU A 595 1.27 -25.99 -4.30
C LEU A 595 1.37 -26.14 -2.78
N TRP A 596 0.23 -26.25 -2.07
CA TRP A 596 0.20 -26.16 -0.60
C TRP A 596 -0.66 -27.23 0.10
N GLY A 597 -1.33 -28.12 -0.63
CA GLY A 597 -2.25 -29.12 -0.05
C GLY A 597 -1.56 -30.29 0.69
N ASN A 598 -0.33 -30.62 0.37
CA ASN A 598 0.34 -31.84 0.87
C ASN A 598 1.11 -31.67 2.20
N ASN A 599 1.16 -30.48 2.80
CA ASN A 599 1.98 -30.25 3.99
C ASN A 599 1.30 -30.61 5.33
N ASP A 600 0.00 -30.90 5.35
CA ASP A 600 -0.70 -31.20 6.62
C ASP A 600 -0.51 -32.67 7.09
N ALA A 601 -0.12 -33.57 6.20
CA ALA A 601 0.09 -34.98 6.53
C ALA A 601 1.41 -35.29 7.25
N GLN A 602 2.40 -34.40 7.16
CA GLN A 602 3.73 -34.63 7.75
C GLN A 602 3.96 -33.97 9.12
N VAL A 603 3.13 -33.01 9.53
CA VAL A 603 3.27 -32.33 10.83
C VAL A 603 2.51 -33.06 11.95
N SER A 604 1.52 -33.90 11.61
CA SER A 604 0.78 -34.72 12.59
C SER A 604 1.50 -36.02 13.00
N GLY A 605 2.65 -36.33 12.40
CA GLY A 605 3.42 -37.53 12.69
C GLY A 605 4.60 -37.36 13.66
N CYS A 606 4.84 -36.18 14.21
CA CYS A 606 5.95 -35.89 15.14
C CYS A 606 5.46 -35.31 16.48
N SER A 607 4.30 -35.76 16.94
CA SER A 607 3.86 -35.51 18.33
C SER A 607 3.36 -36.82 18.91
N ASP A 608 4.30 -37.70 19.26
CA ASP A 608 4.17 -38.75 20.26
C ASP A 608 5.52 -38.88 21.00
#